data_58da1af2a96aab613ae15ac8df7c2e40
#
_entry.id   58da1af2a96aab613ae15ac8df7c2e40
#
_cell.length_a   1.000
_cell.length_b   1.000
_cell.length_c   1.000
_cell.angle_alpha   90.00
_cell.angle_beta   90.00
_cell.angle_gamma   90.00
#
_symmetry.space_group_name_H-M   'P 1'
#
loop_
_entity.id
_entity.type
_entity.pdbx_description
1 polymer ?
#
loop_
_entity_poly.entity_id
_entity_poly.type
_entity_poly.pdbx_seq_one_letter_code
_entity_poly.pdbx_strand_id
1 'polypeptide(L)'
;MSRRNTELLLLIASAFPVILLYAMYVLTAGAAISFETLAVPIGLFAAFAAAHIAVRILAPGADPAILPIVFILSGIGITFVTRLAPALAISQLIILFVSVALMVGTLALVKNLDVVMRYKYTFGIIGIILLMLPIFIGTTISGSKLWIRIAGFTIQPGEFAKVFIVLFLAGYLAENRELLSISNRKILGFKIPRLRLLLPLFAVWGVCLLVVVFERDLGSAVLFYTIFLLMLYVATGRFSYVVIGLALLAVGAVGAYKFLSHVQVRFQVWLDPFKDAQGQGYQIVQSLFSLADGGLVGVGIGNGMANNIPVVESDFIFSAIGEEMGLLGGGAVLILFMLFAVRGLTTAARAKSDLAAFSATGLTAAISFQAFLIVGGVTRLIPLTGVTLPFMSQGGSSLLASFIIVALLLRAGDEATGREAELTGTGTMAAITDDQVASAAAPTGTRFATSSSYGR
;
A
#
# COMPACT_ATOMS: atom_id res chain seq x y z
N MET A 1 3.45 -26.66 9.34
CA MET A 1 3.97 -25.56 10.18
C MET A 1 2.85 -24.54 10.43
N SER A 2 2.80 -23.95 11.63
CA SER A 2 1.84 -22.85 11.86
C SER A 2 2.23 -21.62 11.01
N ARG A 3 1.25 -20.80 10.60
CA ARG A 3 1.48 -19.58 9.80
C ARG A 3 2.55 -18.67 10.44
N ARG A 4 2.55 -18.57 11.77
CA ARG A 4 3.51 -17.74 12.54
C ARG A 4 4.94 -18.31 12.56
N ASN A 5 5.09 -19.62 12.55
CA ASN A 5 6.41 -20.24 12.42
C ASN A 5 6.97 -20.07 11.00
N THR A 6 6.10 -20.10 9.98
CA THR A 6 6.49 -19.79 8.58
C THR A 6 6.95 -18.33 8.46
N GLU A 7 6.24 -17.37 9.09
CA GLU A 7 6.66 -15.97 9.10
C GLU A 7 8.03 -15.78 9.78
N LEU A 8 8.25 -16.41 10.94
CA LEU A 8 9.54 -16.34 11.63
C LEU A 8 10.68 -16.89 10.76
N LEU A 9 10.45 -18.03 10.11
CA LEU A 9 11.45 -18.63 9.21
C LEU A 9 11.75 -17.72 8.02
N LEU A 10 10.73 -17.12 7.42
CA LEU A 10 10.90 -16.15 6.34
C LEU A 10 11.64 -14.90 6.81
N LEU A 11 11.37 -14.38 8.02
CA LEU A 11 12.09 -13.25 8.60
C LEU A 11 13.58 -13.55 8.82
N ILE A 12 13.89 -14.74 9.38
CA ILE A 12 15.27 -15.18 9.57
C ILE A 12 15.98 -15.35 8.22
N ALA A 13 15.32 -15.98 7.24
CA ALA A 13 15.89 -16.13 5.90
C ALA A 13 16.12 -14.76 5.22
N SER A 14 15.22 -13.80 5.44
CA SER A 14 15.30 -12.43 4.91
C SER A 14 16.41 -11.61 5.58
N ALA A 15 16.79 -11.92 6.81
CA ALA A 15 17.86 -11.23 7.51
C ALA A 15 19.23 -11.43 6.83
N PHE A 16 19.45 -12.59 6.22
CA PHE A 16 20.71 -12.90 5.56
C PHE A 16 21.06 -11.93 4.41
N PRO A 17 20.20 -11.72 3.39
CA PRO A 17 20.50 -10.77 2.31
C PRO A 17 20.59 -9.32 2.80
N VAL A 18 19.80 -8.92 3.81
CA VAL A 18 19.85 -7.56 4.36
C VAL A 18 21.18 -7.30 5.09
N ILE A 19 21.60 -8.24 5.94
CA ILE A 19 22.90 -8.14 6.65
C ILE A 19 24.04 -8.18 5.66
N LEU A 20 23.98 -9.04 4.66
CA LEU A 20 25.02 -9.12 3.61
C LEU A 20 25.15 -7.80 2.84
N LEU A 21 24.02 -7.23 2.40
CA LEU A 21 23.98 -5.96 1.70
C LEU A 21 24.61 -4.83 2.53
N TYR A 22 24.23 -4.75 3.81
CA TYR A 22 24.78 -3.73 4.71
C TYR A 22 26.26 -3.97 5.01
N ALA A 23 26.70 -5.21 5.18
CA ALA A 23 28.10 -5.55 5.38
C ALA A 23 28.96 -5.20 4.15
N MET A 24 28.46 -5.42 2.94
CA MET A 24 29.12 -4.97 1.70
C MET A 24 29.31 -3.46 1.70
N TYR A 25 28.31 -2.69 2.09
CA TYR A 25 28.41 -1.24 2.23
C TYR A 25 29.50 -0.84 3.26
N VAL A 26 29.52 -1.46 4.45
CA VAL A 26 30.51 -1.18 5.50
C VAL A 26 31.93 -1.44 5.01
N LEU A 27 32.15 -2.56 4.32
CA LEU A 27 33.47 -2.91 3.75
C LEU A 27 33.90 -1.94 2.66
N THR A 28 33.00 -1.53 1.77
CA THR A 28 33.31 -0.55 0.71
C THR A 28 33.61 0.83 1.30
N ALA A 29 32.96 1.20 2.40
CA ALA A 29 33.27 2.42 3.14
C ALA A 29 34.62 2.36 3.89
N GLY A 30 35.38 1.26 3.80
CA GLY A 30 36.65 1.07 4.47
C GLY A 30 36.58 0.85 5.98
N ALA A 31 35.36 0.59 6.50
CA ALA A 31 35.15 0.33 7.92
C ALA A 31 35.27 -1.17 8.25
N ALA A 32 35.77 -1.49 9.44
CA ALA A 32 35.78 -2.88 9.91
C ALA A 32 34.38 -3.33 10.30
N ILE A 33 34.06 -4.60 10.06
CA ILE A 33 32.82 -5.20 10.55
C ILE A 33 32.93 -5.35 12.06
N SER A 34 32.11 -4.56 12.80
CA SER A 34 32.02 -4.56 14.25
C SER A 34 30.55 -4.51 14.68
N PHE A 35 30.29 -4.71 15.96
CA PHE A 35 28.93 -4.57 16.51
C PHE A 35 28.38 -3.13 16.30
N GLU A 36 29.24 -2.13 16.42
CA GLU A 36 28.87 -0.72 16.22
C GLU A 36 28.48 -0.43 14.77
N THR A 37 29.27 -0.93 13.81
CA THR A 37 28.99 -0.73 12.37
C THR A 37 27.76 -1.50 11.90
N LEU A 38 27.40 -2.62 12.55
CA LEU A 38 26.20 -3.40 12.27
C LEU A 38 25.00 -3.02 13.15
N ALA A 39 25.08 -1.97 13.95
CA ALA A 39 23.99 -1.55 14.83
C ALA A 39 22.68 -1.26 14.07
N VAL A 40 22.77 -0.70 12.85
CA VAL A 40 21.58 -0.39 12.04
C VAL A 40 20.82 -1.65 11.60
N PRO A 41 21.44 -2.67 10.94
CA PRO A 41 20.71 -3.88 10.58
C PRO A 41 20.29 -4.72 11.80
N ILE A 42 21.05 -4.68 12.91
CA ILE A 42 20.67 -5.33 14.16
C ILE A 42 19.41 -4.65 14.75
N GLY A 43 19.39 -3.33 14.78
CA GLY A 43 18.23 -2.55 15.22
C GLY A 43 17.00 -2.81 14.34
N LEU A 44 17.19 -2.85 13.02
CA LEU A 44 16.14 -3.22 12.08
C LEU A 44 15.57 -4.62 12.41
N PHE A 45 16.43 -5.62 12.57
CA PHE A 45 15.98 -6.98 12.91
C PHE A 45 15.25 -7.02 14.25
N ALA A 46 15.75 -6.29 15.26
CA ALA A 46 15.10 -6.20 16.57
C ALA A 46 13.68 -5.58 16.48
N ALA A 47 13.51 -4.53 15.66
CA ALA A 47 12.21 -3.90 15.41
C ALA A 47 11.24 -4.90 14.78
N PHE A 48 11.66 -5.65 13.77
CA PHE A 48 10.79 -6.64 13.10
C PHE A 48 10.58 -7.91 13.92
N ALA A 49 11.52 -8.30 14.79
CA ALA A 49 11.30 -9.35 15.78
C ALA A 49 10.20 -8.95 16.77
N ALA A 50 10.22 -7.72 17.25
CA ALA A 50 9.15 -7.18 18.10
C ALA A 50 7.81 -7.12 17.34
N ALA A 51 7.82 -6.70 16.07
CA ALA A 51 6.66 -6.73 15.19
C ALA A 51 6.09 -8.15 15.03
N HIS A 52 6.95 -9.15 14.79
CA HIS A 52 6.55 -10.56 14.69
C HIS A 52 5.88 -11.06 15.97
N ILE A 53 6.45 -10.74 17.14
CA ILE A 53 5.87 -11.11 18.43
C ILE A 53 4.49 -10.48 18.59
N ALA A 54 4.35 -9.21 18.26
CA ALA A 54 3.07 -8.50 18.31
C ALA A 54 2.03 -9.11 17.37
N VAL A 55 2.40 -9.40 16.11
CA VAL A 55 1.51 -10.05 15.13
C VAL A 55 1.12 -11.45 15.59
N ARG A 56 2.04 -12.22 16.20
CA ARG A 56 1.75 -13.54 16.76
C ARG A 56 0.68 -13.52 17.83
N ILE A 57 0.59 -12.43 18.60
CA ILE A 57 -0.39 -12.25 19.68
C ILE A 57 -1.68 -11.61 19.17
N LEU A 58 -1.57 -10.55 18.36
CA LEU A 58 -2.69 -9.68 18.00
C LEU A 58 -3.40 -10.09 16.70
N ALA A 59 -2.71 -10.78 15.79
CA ALA A 59 -3.22 -11.18 14.49
C ALA A 59 -2.66 -12.55 14.05
N PRO A 60 -2.94 -13.66 14.79
CA PRO A 60 -2.33 -14.97 14.55
C PRO A 60 -2.71 -15.57 13.19
N GLY A 61 -3.84 -15.21 12.61
CA GLY A 61 -4.32 -15.67 11.31
C GLY A 61 -3.79 -14.88 10.12
N ALA A 62 -3.09 -13.78 10.32
CA ALA A 62 -2.60 -12.89 9.25
C ALA A 62 -1.69 -13.62 8.24
N ASP A 63 -1.53 -13.03 7.05
CA ASP A 63 -0.65 -13.56 6.01
C ASP A 63 0.82 -13.58 6.46
N PRO A 64 1.52 -14.72 6.39
CA PRO A 64 2.87 -14.85 6.92
C PRO A 64 3.97 -14.22 6.04
N ALA A 65 3.65 -13.80 4.81
CA ALA A 65 4.65 -13.27 3.88
C ALA A 65 4.75 -11.74 3.90
N ILE A 66 3.70 -11.02 4.32
CA ILE A 66 3.66 -9.56 4.26
C ILE A 66 4.79 -8.94 5.10
N LEU A 67 4.94 -9.36 6.36
CA LEU A 67 5.95 -8.79 7.26
C LEU A 67 7.40 -9.05 6.79
N PRO A 68 7.79 -10.26 6.33
CA PRO A 68 9.11 -10.50 5.75
C PRO A 68 9.42 -9.69 4.48
N ILE A 69 8.43 -9.48 3.61
CA ILE A 69 8.60 -8.65 2.41
C ILE A 69 8.89 -7.20 2.82
N VAL A 70 8.11 -6.65 3.76
CA VAL A 70 8.33 -5.30 4.30
C VAL A 70 9.69 -5.18 4.98
N PHE A 71 10.14 -6.24 5.67
CA PHE A 71 11.48 -6.29 6.28
C PHE A 71 12.60 -6.14 5.24
N ILE A 72 12.56 -6.89 4.13
CA ILE A 72 13.58 -6.80 3.08
C ILE A 72 13.56 -5.42 2.44
N LEU A 73 12.39 -4.90 2.08
CA LEU A 73 12.25 -3.56 1.50
C LEU A 73 12.81 -2.49 2.43
N SER A 74 12.46 -2.53 3.73
CA SER A 74 12.98 -1.60 4.73
C SER A 74 14.49 -1.76 4.94
N GLY A 75 14.99 -3.00 4.86
CA GLY A 75 16.42 -3.31 4.99
C GLY A 75 17.25 -2.75 3.84
N ILE A 76 16.79 -2.94 2.61
CA ILE A 76 17.43 -2.32 1.44
C ILE A 76 17.34 -0.79 1.57
N GLY A 77 16.16 -0.25 1.89
CA GLY A 77 15.94 1.19 2.04
C GLY A 77 16.88 1.82 3.07
N ILE A 78 16.97 1.27 4.28
CA ILE A 78 17.82 1.84 5.34
C ILE A 78 19.30 1.73 4.98
N THR A 79 19.72 0.68 4.26
CA THR A 79 21.09 0.54 3.78
C THR A 79 21.43 1.67 2.80
N PHE A 80 20.56 1.90 1.80
CA PHE A 80 20.79 2.98 0.83
C PHE A 80 20.66 4.38 1.45
N VAL A 81 19.71 4.61 2.37
CA VAL A 81 19.63 5.89 3.09
C VAL A 81 20.91 6.13 3.91
N THR A 82 21.42 5.10 4.60
CA THR A 82 22.68 5.20 5.35
C THR A 82 23.87 5.50 4.43
N ARG A 83 23.90 4.89 3.24
CA ARG A 83 24.96 5.11 2.24
C ARG A 83 24.89 6.50 1.61
N LEU A 84 23.68 6.97 1.24
CA LEU A 84 23.50 8.23 0.51
C LEU A 84 23.50 9.45 1.45
N ALA A 85 22.99 9.31 2.65
CA ALA A 85 22.86 10.35 3.66
C ALA A 85 23.15 9.81 5.07
N PRO A 86 24.41 9.53 5.44
CA PRO A 86 24.79 8.91 6.71
C PRO A 86 24.23 9.64 7.95
N ALA A 87 24.12 10.97 7.87
CA ALA A 87 23.56 11.79 8.95
C ALA A 87 22.10 11.47 9.26
N LEU A 88 21.36 10.88 8.32
CA LEU A 88 19.96 10.51 8.48
C LEU A 88 19.76 9.06 8.96
N ALA A 89 20.80 8.24 9.01
CA ALA A 89 20.70 6.81 9.33
C ALA A 89 20.02 6.54 10.68
N ILE A 90 20.46 7.24 11.74
CA ILE A 90 19.91 7.10 13.08
C ILE A 90 18.44 7.60 13.14
N SER A 91 18.15 8.75 12.51
CA SER A 91 16.78 9.26 12.47
C SER A 91 15.85 8.33 11.71
N GLN A 92 16.29 7.72 10.61
CA GLN A 92 15.52 6.74 9.84
C GLN A 92 15.23 5.49 10.67
N LEU A 93 16.22 5.00 11.44
CA LEU A 93 16.05 3.86 12.35
C LEU A 93 15.05 4.18 13.47
N ILE A 94 15.14 5.36 14.08
CA ILE A 94 14.18 5.81 15.11
C ILE A 94 12.76 5.87 14.54
N ILE A 95 12.60 6.46 13.35
CA ILE A 95 11.30 6.54 12.66
C ILE A 95 10.76 5.12 12.37
N LEU A 96 11.63 4.18 12.01
CA LEU A 96 11.23 2.78 11.81
C LEU A 96 10.69 2.16 13.11
N PHE A 97 11.36 2.35 14.25
CA PHE A 97 10.85 1.87 15.55
C PHE A 97 9.50 2.50 15.90
N VAL A 98 9.34 3.79 15.67
CA VAL A 98 8.05 4.49 15.85
C VAL A 98 6.99 3.93 14.90
N SER A 99 7.35 3.62 13.66
CA SER A 99 6.44 3.02 12.67
C SER A 99 5.98 1.63 13.08
N VAL A 100 6.89 0.79 13.59
CA VAL A 100 6.56 -0.53 14.14
C VAL A 100 5.68 -0.39 15.39
N ALA A 101 5.99 0.54 16.29
CA ALA A 101 5.15 0.80 17.46
C ALA A 101 3.74 1.26 17.04
N LEU A 102 3.63 2.12 16.03
CA LEU A 102 2.35 2.57 15.47
C LEU A 102 1.58 1.42 14.81
N MET A 103 2.28 0.52 14.09
CA MET A 103 1.69 -0.69 13.54
C MET A 103 1.09 -1.57 14.64
N VAL A 104 1.86 -1.81 15.70
CA VAL A 104 1.40 -2.60 16.87
C VAL A 104 0.22 -1.91 17.57
N GLY A 105 0.30 -0.60 17.76
CA GLY A 105 -0.81 0.21 18.29
C GLY A 105 -2.07 0.12 17.43
N THR A 106 -1.93 0.20 16.12
CA THR A 106 -3.05 0.04 15.18
C THR A 106 -3.67 -1.36 15.28
N LEU A 107 -2.85 -2.43 15.33
CA LEU A 107 -3.34 -3.80 15.54
C LEU A 107 -4.04 -3.99 16.88
N ALA A 108 -3.57 -3.35 17.93
CA ALA A 108 -4.17 -3.44 19.28
C ALA A 108 -5.51 -2.70 19.37
N LEU A 109 -5.60 -1.52 18.72
CA LEU A 109 -6.80 -0.67 18.72
C LEU A 109 -7.87 -1.16 17.75
N VAL A 110 -7.48 -1.56 16.55
CA VAL A 110 -8.39 -2.05 15.49
C VAL A 110 -8.52 -3.57 15.63
N LYS A 111 -9.38 -4.00 16.54
CA LYS A 111 -9.66 -5.44 16.75
C LYS A 111 -10.52 -6.04 15.64
N ASN A 112 -11.37 -5.23 15.02
CA ASN A 112 -12.29 -5.61 13.95
C ASN A 112 -12.41 -4.45 12.96
N LEU A 113 -12.44 -4.75 11.66
CA LEU A 113 -12.64 -3.75 10.61
C LEU A 113 -14.08 -3.19 10.58
N ASP A 114 -15.07 -3.81 11.25
CA ASP A 114 -16.43 -3.29 11.32
C ASP A 114 -16.52 -1.86 11.87
N VAL A 115 -15.54 -1.43 12.68
CA VAL A 115 -15.38 -0.04 13.13
C VAL A 115 -15.31 0.92 11.94
N VAL A 116 -14.68 0.51 10.84
CA VAL A 116 -14.59 1.32 9.61
C VAL A 116 -15.98 1.57 9.02
N MET A 117 -16.85 0.55 8.99
CA MET A 117 -18.22 0.70 8.49
C MET A 117 -19.00 1.72 9.31
N ARG A 118 -18.89 1.64 10.63
CA ARG A 118 -19.59 2.53 11.56
C ARG A 118 -19.17 3.98 11.42
N TYR A 119 -17.87 4.23 11.18
CA TYR A 119 -17.29 5.59 11.16
C TYR A 119 -16.81 6.03 9.77
N LYS A 120 -17.28 5.41 8.68
CA LYS A 120 -16.81 5.68 7.30
C LYS A 120 -16.82 7.17 6.93
N TYR A 121 -17.89 7.90 7.20
CA TYR A 121 -17.95 9.34 6.91
C TYR A 121 -16.99 10.15 7.76
N THR A 122 -16.76 9.76 9.02
CA THR A 122 -15.75 10.38 9.89
C THR A 122 -14.35 10.20 9.30
N PHE A 123 -14.04 9.00 8.81
CA PHE A 123 -12.77 8.76 8.11
C PHE A 123 -12.64 9.62 6.85
N GLY A 124 -13.70 9.76 6.05
CA GLY A 124 -13.70 10.66 4.89
C GLY A 124 -13.43 12.11 5.25
N ILE A 125 -14.09 12.61 6.29
CA ILE A 125 -13.91 13.99 6.78
C ILE A 125 -12.49 14.20 7.32
N ILE A 126 -11.98 13.27 8.14
CA ILE A 126 -10.60 13.34 8.66
C ILE A 126 -9.60 13.35 7.50
N GLY A 127 -9.80 12.49 6.50
CA GLY A 127 -8.95 12.44 5.31
C GLY A 127 -8.91 13.77 4.55
N ILE A 128 -10.06 14.40 4.34
CA ILE A 128 -10.16 15.73 3.71
C ILE A 128 -9.48 16.80 4.58
N ILE A 129 -9.73 16.82 5.89
CA ILE A 129 -9.10 17.79 6.81
C ILE A 129 -7.58 17.65 6.75
N LEU A 130 -7.05 16.44 6.79
CA LEU A 130 -5.60 16.17 6.71
C LEU A 130 -5.01 16.66 5.38
N LEU A 131 -5.73 16.49 4.26
CA LEU A 131 -5.29 17.04 2.97
C LEU A 131 -5.32 18.57 2.96
N MET A 132 -6.34 19.18 3.52
CA MET A 132 -6.45 20.66 3.53
C MET A 132 -5.50 21.33 4.51
N LEU A 133 -5.04 20.61 5.53
CA LEU A 133 -4.26 21.19 6.64
C LEU A 133 -2.98 21.90 6.18
N PRO A 134 -2.18 21.38 5.21
CA PRO A 134 -1.01 22.09 4.72
C PRO A 134 -1.32 23.41 4.02
N ILE A 135 -2.50 23.58 3.43
CA ILE A 135 -2.90 24.83 2.78
C ILE A 135 -2.88 26.00 3.78
N PHE A 136 -3.31 25.75 5.03
CA PHE A 136 -3.42 26.78 6.07
C PHE A 136 -2.11 26.96 6.84
N ILE A 137 -1.50 25.87 7.33
CA ILE A 137 -0.35 25.90 8.25
C ILE A 137 0.92 25.27 7.68
N GLY A 138 0.91 24.84 6.41
CA GLY A 138 2.05 24.18 5.79
C GLY A 138 3.21 25.11 5.47
N THR A 139 4.41 24.53 5.41
CA THR A 139 5.65 25.17 4.94
C THR A 139 5.91 24.79 3.50
N THR A 140 6.39 25.76 2.70
CA THR A 140 6.76 25.52 1.30
C THR A 140 8.17 24.91 1.26
N ILE A 141 8.30 23.71 0.70
CA ILE A 141 9.57 23.04 0.45
C ILE A 141 9.59 22.66 -1.04
N SER A 142 10.65 23.00 -1.75
CA SER A 142 10.80 22.72 -3.19
C SER A 142 9.62 23.15 -4.06
N GLY A 143 8.97 24.29 -3.68
CA GLY A 143 7.85 24.85 -4.44
C GLY A 143 6.47 24.23 -4.17
N SER A 144 6.36 23.24 -3.31
CA SER A 144 5.10 22.61 -2.88
C SER A 144 4.83 22.84 -1.40
N LYS A 145 3.56 23.10 -1.03
CA LYS A 145 3.13 23.36 0.35
C LYS A 145 2.45 22.13 0.94
N LEU A 146 3.22 21.06 1.16
CA LEU A 146 2.74 19.75 1.58
C LEU A 146 3.11 19.39 3.03
N TRP A 147 4.03 20.14 3.62
CA TRP A 147 4.71 19.79 4.85
C TRP A 147 4.31 20.69 6.00
N ILE A 148 4.15 20.12 7.18
CA ILE A 148 3.93 20.83 8.43
C ILE A 148 5.12 20.57 9.35
N ARG A 149 5.70 21.62 9.91
CA ARG A 149 6.75 21.52 10.93
C ARG A 149 6.15 21.62 12.32
N ILE A 150 6.34 20.55 13.13
CA ILE A 150 5.89 20.49 14.52
C ILE A 150 7.08 20.02 15.37
N ALA A 151 7.49 20.86 16.33
CA ALA A 151 8.58 20.52 17.28
C ALA A 151 9.87 19.99 16.62
N GLY A 152 10.26 20.54 15.45
CA GLY A 152 11.45 20.12 14.72
C GLY A 152 11.24 18.95 13.76
N PHE A 153 10.10 18.27 13.81
CA PHE A 153 9.74 17.20 12.87
C PHE A 153 8.95 17.75 11.70
N THR A 154 9.20 17.20 10.51
CA THR A 154 8.46 17.52 9.29
C THR A 154 7.48 16.39 8.98
N ILE A 155 6.19 16.70 8.99
CA ILE A 155 5.10 15.74 8.77
C ILE A 155 4.38 16.12 7.48
N GLN A 156 4.06 15.11 6.65
CA GLN A 156 3.24 15.24 5.46
C GLN A 156 1.85 14.61 5.74
N PRO A 157 0.82 15.43 6.05
CA PRO A 157 -0.49 14.90 6.41
C PRO A 157 -1.17 14.11 5.29
N GLY A 158 -0.86 14.41 4.01
CA GLY A 158 -1.37 13.69 2.84
C GLY A 158 -1.08 12.18 2.86
N GLU A 159 0.03 11.76 3.46
CA GLU A 159 0.37 10.34 3.62
C GLU A 159 -0.63 9.60 4.53
N PHE A 160 -1.06 10.23 5.60
CA PHE A 160 -2.10 9.69 6.49
C PHE A 160 -3.49 9.81 5.88
N ALA A 161 -3.77 10.94 5.19
CA ALA A 161 -5.04 11.17 4.50
C ALA A 161 -5.37 10.04 3.51
N LYS A 162 -4.36 9.52 2.82
CA LYS A 162 -4.46 8.37 1.92
C LYS A 162 -5.13 7.16 2.60
N VAL A 163 -4.70 6.82 3.81
CA VAL A 163 -5.27 5.72 4.59
C VAL A 163 -6.74 5.96 4.91
N PHE A 164 -7.06 7.14 5.43
CA PHE A 164 -8.42 7.50 5.82
C PHE A 164 -9.39 7.55 4.63
N ILE A 165 -8.95 8.06 3.49
CA ILE A 165 -9.75 8.11 2.26
C ILE A 165 -10.00 6.70 1.71
N VAL A 166 -9.00 5.81 1.72
CA VAL A 166 -9.17 4.41 1.32
C VAL A 166 -10.20 3.71 2.22
N LEU A 167 -10.13 3.91 3.54
CA LEU A 167 -11.09 3.33 4.48
C LEU A 167 -12.51 3.88 4.28
N PHE A 168 -12.66 5.19 4.00
CA PHE A 168 -13.94 5.77 3.61
C PHE A 168 -14.50 5.11 2.35
N LEU A 169 -13.69 5.02 1.29
CA LEU A 169 -14.09 4.40 0.03
C LEU A 169 -14.50 2.94 0.24
N ALA A 170 -13.73 2.18 1.01
CA ALA A 170 -14.03 0.79 1.33
C ALA A 170 -15.38 0.64 2.05
N GLY A 171 -15.63 1.44 3.08
CA GLY A 171 -16.88 1.42 3.83
C GLY A 171 -18.08 1.86 2.98
N TYR A 172 -17.92 2.89 2.17
CA TYR A 172 -18.99 3.38 1.29
C TYR A 172 -19.34 2.38 0.19
N LEU A 173 -18.32 1.81 -0.46
CA LEU A 173 -18.50 0.83 -1.53
C LEU A 173 -19.09 -0.47 -1.00
N ALA A 174 -18.69 -0.93 0.19
CA ALA A 174 -19.24 -2.13 0.81
C ALA A 174 -20.73 -1.99 1.12
N GLU A 175 -21.16 -0.85 1.66
CA GLU A 175 -22.58 -0.57 1.94
C GLU A 175 -23.45 -0.47 0.68
N ASN A 176 -22.90 0.08 -0.40
CA ASN A 176 -23.65 0.39 -1.62
C ASN A 176 -23.36 -0.57 -2.79
N ARG A 177 -22.63 -1.68 -2.55
CA ARG A 177 -22.18 -2.60 -3.61
C ARG A 177 -23.30 -3.07 -4.52
N GLU A 178 -24.41 -3.56 -3.94
CA GLU A 178 -25.54 -4.08 -4.70
C GLU A 178 -26.18 -2.97 -5.55
N LEU A 179 -26.41 -1.79 -4.96
CA LEU A 179 -27.02 -0.65 -5.66
C LEU A 179 -26.11 -0.11 -6.79
N LEU A 180 -24.80 -0.14 -6.61
CA LEU A 180 -23.82 0.26 -7.62
C LEU A 180 -23.68 -0.77 -8.74
N SER A 181 -23.93 -2.06 -8.45
CA SER A 181 -23.90 -3.13 -9.44
C SER A 181 -25.19 -3.21 -10.27
N ILE A 182 -26.36 -2.77 -9.73
CA ILE A 182 -27.63 -2.75 -10.45
C ILE A 182 -27.75 -1.44 -11.23
N SER A 183 -27.53 -1.48 -12.53
CA SER A 183 -27.67 -0.31 -13.40
C SER A 183 -28.91 -0.40 -14.27
N ASN A 184 -29.80 0.59 -14.11
CA ASN A 184 -31.04 0.69 -14.91
C ASN A 184 -30.96 1.72 -16.05
N ARG A 185 -29.86 2.46 -16.19
CA ARG A 185 -29.70 3.48 -17.26
C ARG A 185 -28.56 3.14 -18.18
N LYS A 186 -28.84 3.17 -19.50
CA LYS A 186 -27.84 3.12 -20.54
C LYS A 186 -27.60 4.57 -21.03
N ILE A 187 -26.36 5.06 -20.90
CA ILE A 187 -25.93 6.35 -21.45
C ILE A 187 -24.78 6.06 -22.40
N LEU A 188 -24.89 6.42 -23.68
CA LEU A 188 -23.89 6.15 -24.73
C LEU A 188 -23.48 4.65 -24.83
N GLY A 189 -24.40 3.72 -24.59
CA GLY A 189 -24.11 2.28 -24.60
C GLY A 189 -23.56 1.71 -23.30
N PHE A 190 -23.13 2.55 -22.34
CA PHE A 190 -22.63 2.14 -21.04
C PHE A 190 -23.74 2.09 -19.98
N LYS A 191 -23.73 1.05 -19.17
CA LYS A 191 -24.66 0.91 -18.03
C LYS A 191 -24.09 1.71 -16.85
N ILE A 192 -24.69 2.85 -16.52
CA ILE A 192 -24.26 3.72 -15.42
C ILE A 192 -25.29 3.63 -14.28
N PRO A 193 -24.87 3.50 -12.99
CA PRO A 193 -25.78 3.52 -11.85
C PRO A 193 -26.41 4.90 -11.66
N ARG A 194 -27.37 5.00 -10.75
CA ARG A 194 -28.01 6.27 -10.43
C ARG A 194 -26.97 7.28 -9.92
N LEU A 195 -26.90 8.44 -10.53
CA LEU A 195 -25.93 9.49 -10.20
C LEU A 195 -25.95 9.86 -8.70
N ARG A 196 -27.12 9.76 -8.06
CA ARG A 196 -27.30 10.03 -6.62
C ARG A 196 -26.43 9.13 -5.73
N LEU A 197 -26.14 7.88 -6.16
CA LEU A 197 -25.27 6.95 -5.41
C LEU A 197 -23.78 7.24 -5.62
N LEU A 198 -23.44 7.82 -6.76
CA LEU A 198 -22.06 8.19 -7.05
C LEU A 198 -21.67 9.57 -6.46
N LEU A 199 -22.66 10.39 -6.11
CA LEU A 199 -22.45 11.77 -5.72
C LEU A 199 -21.57 11.94 -4.46
N PRO A 200 -21.78 11.21 -3.34
CA PRO A 200 -20.90 11.30 -2.17
C PRO A 200 -19.48 10.83 -2.47
N LEU A 201 -19.34 9.81 -3.30
CA LEU A 201 -18.07 9.28 -3.76
C LEU A 201 -17.30 10.30 -4.58
N PHE A 202 -17.96 10.88 -5.60
CA PHE A 202 -17.36 11.93 -6.43
C PHE A 202 -17.12 13.22 -5.66
N ALA A 203 -17.93 13.54 -4.65
CA ALA A 203 -17.72 14.73 -3.83
C ALA A 203 -16.43 14.63 -3.01
N VAL A 204 -16.26 13.54 -2.24
CA VAL A 204 -15.03 13.33 -1.46
C VAL A 204 -13.82 13.23 -2.38
N TRP A 205 -13.91 12.43 -3.43
CA TRP A 205 -12.83 12.26 -4.39
C TRP A 205 -12.51 13.57 -5.14
N GLY A 206 -13.51 14.31 -5.60
CA GLY A 206 -13.33 15.57 -6.28
C GLY A 206 -12.67 16.64 -5.40
N VAL A 207 -13.06 16.71 -4.12
CA VAL A 207 -12.39 17.59 -3.13
C VAL A 207 -10.93 17.17 -2.94
N CYS A 208 -10.65 15.86 -2.79
CA CYS A 208 -9.28 15.37 -2.66
C CYS A 208 -8.42 15.75 -3.86
N LEU A 209 -8.92 15.53 -5.08
CA LEU A 209 -8.20 15.92 -6.29
C LEU A 209 -7.96 17.42 -6.38
N LEU A 210 -8.99 18.20 -6.06
CA LEU A 210 -8.91 19.65 -6.12
C LEU A 210 -7.84 20.18 -5.17
N VAL A 211 -7.82 19.69 -3.92
CA VAL A 211 -6.81 20.06 -2.91
C VAL A 211 -5.41 19.71 -3.41
N VAL A 212 -5.20 18.49 -3.86
CA VAL A 212 -3.89 18.01 -4.30
C VAL A 212 -3.39 18.75 -5.55
N VAL A 213 -4.29 19.15 -6.46
CA VAL A 213 -3.94 20.00 -7.60
C VAL A 213 -3.51 21.39 -7.14
N PHE A 214 -4.19 21.99 -6.16
CA PHE A 214 -3.79 23.27 -5.59
C PHE A 214 -2.45 23.19 -4.84
N GLU A 215 -2.15 22.09 -4.18
CA GLU A 215 -0.87 21.81 -3.52
C GLU A 215 0.27 21.53 -4.50
N ARG A 216 -0.02 21.41 -5.80
CA ARG A 216 0.92 21.07 -6.88
C ARG A 216 1.52 19.66 -6.76
N ASP A 217 0.81 18.75 -6.09
CA ASP A 217 1.20 17.36 -5.92
C ASP A 217 0.51 16.46 -6.95
N LEU A 218 1.07 16.39 -8.14
CA LEU A 218 0.55 15.55 -9.22
C LEU A 218 0.66 14.05 -8.91
N GLY A 219 1.67 13.65 -8.13
CA GLY A 219 1.88 12.26 -7.76
C GLY A 219 0.72 11.72 -6.92
N SER A 220 0.39 12.44 -5.84
CA SER A 220 -0.75 12.10 -5.01
C SER A 220 -2.08 12.19 -5.77
N ALA A 221 -2.24 13.16 -6.70
CA ALA A 221 -3.45 13.25 -7.52
C ALA A 221 -3.67 11.99 -8.36
N VAL A 222 -2.65 11.52 -9.08
CA VAL A 222 -2.71 10.30 -9.90
C VAL A 222 -2.90 9.07 -9.00
N LEU A 223 -2.24 9.03 -7.84
CA LEU A 223 -2.37 7.94 -6.88
C LEU A 223 -3.81 7.81 -6.36
N PHE A 224 -4.41 8.90 -5.84
CA PHE A 224 -5.78 8.91 -5.36
C PHE A 224 -6.78 8.55 -6.47
N TYR A 225 -6.55 9.06 -7.68
CA TYR A 225 -7.36 8.73 -8.83
C TYR A 225 -7.34 7.24 -9.13
N THR A 226 -6.16 6.67 -9.20
CA THR A 226 -5.96 5.25 -9.53
C THR A 226 -6.55 4.32 -8.48
N ILE A 227 -6.35 4.64 -7.19
CA ILE A 227 -6.96 3.90 -6.08
C ILE A 227 -8.49 3.93 -6.18
N PHE A 228 -9.07 5.12 -6.38
CA PHE A 228 -10.51 5.29 -6.53
C PHE A 228 -11.06 4.43 -7.68
N LEU A 229 -10.42 4.51 -8.86
CA LEU A 229 -10.85 3.79 -10.04
C LEU A 229 -10.76 2.27 -9.86
N LEU A 230 -9.67 1.78 -9.26
CA LEU A 230 -9.50 0.37 -8.97
C LEU A 230 -10.55 -0.13 -7.96
N MET A 231 -10.75 0.59 -6.87
CA MET A 231 -11.74 0.21 -5.86
C MET A 231 -13.17 0.21 -6.42
N LEU A 232 -13.51 1.19 -7.25
CA LEU A 232 -14.80 1.23 -7.95
C LEU A 232 -14.98 0.05 -8.90
N TYR A 233 -13.91 -0.32 -9.63
CA TYR A 233 -13.92 -1.50 -10.50
C TYR A 233 -14.11 -2.80 -9.71
N VAL A 234 -13.36 -2.99 -8.64
CA VAL A 234 -13.43 -4.20 -7.80
C VAL A 234 -14.81 -4.33 -7.13
N ALA A 235 -15.38 -3.20 -6.67
CA ALA A 235 -16.71 -3.20 -6.03
C ALA A 235 -17.85 -3.51 -7.02
N THR A 236 -17.74 -3.06 -8.27
CA THR A 236 -18.83 -3.14 -9.26
C THR A 236 -18.67 -4.27 -10.28
N GLY A 237 -17.46 -4.77 -10.49
CA GLY A 237 -17.12 -5.75 -11.54
C GLY A 237 -17.25 -5.21 -12.97
N ARG A 238 -17.35 -3.88 -13.16
CA ARG A 238 -17.64 -3.28 -14.47
C ARG A 238 -16.43 -2.59 -15.08
N PHE A 239 -15.89 -3.19 -16.13
CA PHE A 239 -14.77 -2.64 -16.87
C PHE A 239 -15.07 -1.26 -17.53
N SER A 240 -16.35 -0.95 -17.76
CA SER A 240 -16.77 0.35 -18.31
C SER A 240 -16.33 1.54 -17.43
N TYR A 241 -16.27 1.38 -16.10
CA TYR A 241 -15.75 2.43 -15.21
C TYR A 241 -14.27 2.68 -15.41
N VAL A 242 -13.48 1.63 -15.69
CA VAL A 242 -12.06 1.77 -15.99
C VAL A 242 -11.86 2.55 -17.29
N VAL A 243 -12.61 2.20 -18.34
CA VAL A 243 -12.52 2.90 -19.65
C VAL A 243 -12.91 4.38 -19.52
N ILE A 244 -14.05 4.65 -18.88
CA ILE A 244 -14.51 6.03 -18.65
C ILE A 244 -13.51 6.78 -17.77
N GLY A 245 -13.02 6.15 -16.72
CA GLY A 245 -12.01 6.74 -15.84
C GLY A 245 -10.73 7.08 -16.60
N LEU A 246 -10.15 6.16 -17.36
CA LEU A 246 -8.96 6.44 -18.16
C LEU A 246 -9.19 7.57 -19.17
N ALA A 247 -10.36 7.63 -19.81
CA ALA A 247 -10.72 8.73 -20.71
C ALA A 247 -10.78 10.08 -19.96
N LEU A 248 -11.41 10.11 -18.75
CA LEU A 248 -11.45 11.31 -17.91
C LEU A 248 -10.05 11.71 -17.42
N LEU A 249 -9.20 10.75 -17.08
CA LEU A 249 -7.80 11.02 -16.71
C LEU A 249 -7.05 11.66 -17.87
N ALA A 250 -7.21 11.15 -19.10
CA ALA A 250 -6.58 11.72 -20.28
C ALA A 250 -7.06 13.15 -20.55
N VAL A 251 -8.37 13.41 -20.45
CA VAL A 251 -8.95 14.76 -20.58
C VAL A 251 -8.43 15.69 -19.48
N GLY A 252 -8.39 15.21 -18.24
CA GLY A 252 -7.84 15.94 -17.10
C GLY A 252 -6.35 16.26 -17.26
N ALA A 253 -5.55 15.32 -17.76
CA ALA A 253 -4.13 15.51 -18.04
C ALA A 253 -3.89 16.58 -19.13
N VAL A 254 -4.68 16.53 -20.21
CA VAL A 254 -4.64 17.57 -21.27
C VAL A 254 -5.04 18.95 -20.73
N GLY A 255 -6.08 18.99 -19.89
CA GLY A 255 -6.49 20.23 -19.21
C GLY A 255 -5.38 20.75 -18.29
N ALA A 256 -4.84 19.90 -17.42
CA ALA A 256 -3.75 20.27 -16.53
C ALA A 256 -2.51 20.77 -17.29
N TYR A 257 -2.14 20.10 -18.38
CA TYR A 257 -1.07 20.54 -19.27
C TYR A 257 -1.31 21.95 -19.84
N LYS A 258 -2.55 22.27 -20.26
CA LYS A 258 -2.88 23.58 -20.84
C LYS A 258 -2.90 24.72 -19.81
N PHE A 259 -3.35 24.45 -18.59
CA PHE A 259 -3.64 25.49 -17.59
C PHE A 259 -2.62 25.59 -16.45
N LEU A 260 -1.79 24.57 -16.23
CA LEU A 260 -0.88 24.50 -15.08
C LEU A 260 0.59 24.46 -15.54
N SER A 261 1.33 25.55 -15.31
CA SER A 261 2.73 25.69 -15.74
C SER A 261 3.66 24.58 -15.19
N HIS A 262 3.48 24.20 -13.91
CA HIS A 262 4.27 23.15 -13.31
C HIS A 262 4.02 21.77 -13.93
N VAL A 263 2.82 21.51 -14.50
CA VAL A 263 2.52 20.30 -15.24
C VAL A 263 3.21 20.33 -16.60
N GLN A 264 3.19 21.49 -17.28
CA GLN A 264 3.88 21.67 -18.57
C GLN A 264 5.37 21.33 -18.43
N VAL A 265 6.03 21.87 -17.39
CA VAL A 265 7.44 21.58 -17.11
C VAL A 265 7.70 20.09 -16.94
N ARG A 266 6.90 19.38 -16.11
CA ARG A 266 7.05 17.94 -15.89
C ARG A 266 6.86 17.13 -17.18
N PHE A 267 5.91 17.50 -18.03
CA PHE A 267 5.71 16.86 -19.34
C PHE A 267 6.85 17.16 -20.31
N GLN A 268 7.37 18.39 -20.35
CA GLN A 268 8.51 18.75 -21.19
C GLN A 268 9.77 17.97 -20.80
N VAL A 269 10.09 17.92 -19.51
CA VAL A 269 11.22 17.15 -18.97
C VAL A 269 11.05 15.64 -19.23
N TRP A 270 9.83 15.13 -19.15
CA TRP A 270 9.55 13.74 -19.47
C TRP A 270 9.76 13.41 -20.95
N LEU A 271 9.31 14.29 -21.86
CA LEU A 271 9.45 14.08 -23.32
C LEU A 271 10.91 14.27 -23.78
N ASP A 272 11.59 15.29 -23.29
CA ASP A 272 12.99 15.58 -23.64
C ASP A 272 13.75 16.20 -22.46
N PRO A 273 14.30 15.36 -21.56
CA PRO A 273 15.06 15.84 -20.40
C PRO A 273 16.39 16.46 -20.80
N PHE A 274 16.95 16.11 -21.96
CA PHE A 274 18.26 16.60 -22.41
C PHE A 274 18.19 18.02 -22.97
N LYS A 275 17.02 18.55 -23.28
CA LYS A 275 16.83 19.92 -23.75
C LYS A 275 17.31 20.95 -22.70
N ASP A 276 17.15 20.65 -21.41
CA ASP A 276 17.62 21.47 -20.29
C ASP A 276 18.29 20.57 -19.25
N ALA A 277 19.36 19.88 -19.69
CA ALA A 277 20.04 18.87 -18.88
C ALA A 277 20.72 19.41 -17.60
N GLN A 278 21.02 20.71 -17.55
CA GLN A 278 21.64 21.36 -16.38
C GLN A 278 20.64 22.13 -15.52
N GLY A 279 19.41 22.32 -15.99
CA GLY A 279 18.33 22.98 -15.27
C GLY A 279 17.24 22.01 -14.82
N GLN A 280 16.04 22.16 -15.37
CA GLN A 280 14.85 21.39 -14.94
C GLN A 280 14.95 19.88 -15.22
N GLY A 281 15.70 19.46 -16.26
CA GLY A 281 15.94 18.06 -16.62
C GLY A 281 17.04 17.38 -15.78
N TYR A 282 17.82 18.13 -14.99
CA TYR A 282 19.03 17.62 -14.34
C TYR A 282 18.82 16.34 -13.55
N GLN A 283 17.81 16.29 -12.67
CA GLN A 283 17.55 15.12 -11.84
C GLN A 283 17.25 13.86 -12.67
N ILE A 284 16.41 13.97 -13.71
CA ILE A 284 16.07 12.85 -14.59
C ILE A 284 17.26 12.41 -15.42
N VAL A 285 18.05 13.35 -15.95
CA VAL A 285 19.26 13.03 -16.73
C VAL A 285 20.26 12.27 -15.86
N GLN A 286 20.53 12.74 -14.64
CA GLN A 286 21.42 12.02 -13.70
C GLN A 286 20.85 10.65 -13.32
N SER A 287 19.54 10.53 -13.11
CA SER A 287 18.87 9.25 -12.86
C SER A 287 19.06 8.27 -14.02
N LEU A 288 18.93 8.73 -15.27
CA LEU A 288 19.15 7.88 -16.44
C LEU A 288 20.61 7.44 -16.58
N PHE A 289 21.57 8.31 -16.24
CA PHE A 289 22.99 7.95 -16.23
C PHE A 289 23.26 6.89 -15.16
N SER A 290 22.80 7.09 -13.91
CA SER A 290 22.92 6.09 -12.84
C SER A 290 22.35 4.73 -13.23
N LEU A 291 21.15 4.70 -13.83
CA LEU A 291 20.55 3.44 -14.29
C LEU A 291 21.33 2.79 -15.46
N ALA A 292 21.93 3.59 -16.34
CA ALA A 292 22.75 3.09 -17.44
C ALA A 292 24.10 2.53 -16.95
N ASP A 293 24.75 3.20 -16.01
CA ASP A 293 26.03 2.79 -15.41
C ASP A 293 25.88 1.48 -14.62
N GLY A 294 24.70 1.26 -14.00
CA GLY A 294 24.43 0.03 -13.24
C GLY A 294 24.42 -1.25 -14.08
N GLY A 295 24.10 -1.18 -15.36
CA GLY A 295 24.07 -2.35 -16.23
C GLY A 295 23.27 -3.53 -15.64
N LEU A 296 23.82 -4.77 -15.74
CA LEU A 296 23.11 -5.96 -15.27
C LEU A 296 23.30 -6.19 -13.76
N VAL A 297 24.52 -6.08 -13.25
CA VAL A 297 24.90 -6.48 -11.87
C VAL A 297 25.20 -5.31 -10.95
N GLY A 298 25.26 -4.09 -11.49
CA GLY A 298 25.61 -2.87 -10.76
C GLY A 298 27.11 -2.59 -10.69
N VAL A 299 27.45 -1.36 -10.33
CA VAL A 299 28.83 -0.94 -10.10
C VAL A 299 29.39 -1.40 -8.73
N GLY A 300 28.53 -1.99 -7.92
CA GLY A 300 28.82 -2.43 -6.56
C GLY A 300 28.36 -1.44 -5.49
N ILE A 301 27.98 -1.97 -4.33
CA ILE A 301 27.45 -1.18 -3.22
C ILE A 301 28.48 -0.17 -2.73
N GLY A 302 28.10 1.10 -2.67
CA GLY A 302 28.96 2.21 -2.25
C GLY A 302 29.88 2.78 -3.33
N ASN A 303 29.95 2.19 -4.51
CA ASN A 303 30.81 2.64 -5.61
C ASN A 303 30.09 3.54 -6.63
N GLY A 304 28.77 3.68 -6.53
CA GLY A 304 27.96 4.52 -7.41
C GLY A 304 28.14 6.02 -7.15
N MET A 305 27.76 6.83 -8.13
CA MET A 305 27.78 8.29 -8.09
C MET A 305 26.37 8.89 -7.96
N ALA A 306 25.40 8.11 -7.48
CA ALA A 306 24.00 8.55 -7.31
C ALA A 306 23.86 9.81 -6.44
N ASN A 307 24.83 10.14 -5.60
CA ASN A 307 24.89 11.38 -4.83
C ASN A 307 24.86 12.65 -5.71
N ASN A 308 25.14 12.54 -7.02
CA ASN A 308 25.00 13.64 -7.98
C ASN A 308 23.51 13.99 -8.24
N ILE A 309 22.58 13.10 -7.90
CA ILE A 309 21.15 13.35 -8.02
C ILE A 309 20.68 14.10 -6.78
N PRO A 310 20.15 15.32 -6.89
CA PRO A 310 19.61 16.05 -5.74
C PRO A 310 18.47 15.27 -5.06
N VAL A 311 18.48 15.15 -3.73
CA VAL A 311 17.47 14.46 -2.90
C VAL A 311 17.33 12.98 -3.30
N VAL A 312 18.43 12.34 -3.66
CA VAL A 312 18.47 10.95 -4.13
C VAL A 312 17.90 9.97 -3.09
N GLU A 313 18.11 10.20 -1.82
CA GLU A 313 17.66 9.39 -0.70
C GLU A 313 16.13 9.33 -0.55
N SER A 314 15.40 10.27 -1.15
CA SER A 314 13.94 10.35 -1.17
C SER A 314 13.37 9.89 -2.50
N ASP A 315 13.35 10.76 -3.50
CA ASP A 315 12.60 10.58 -4.74
C ASP A 315 13.33 9.72 -5.78
N PHE A 316 14.65 9.58 -5.66
CA PHE A 316 15.48 8.86 -6.64
C PHE A 316 16.23 7.66 -6.05
N ILE A 317 15.83 7.17 -4.88
CA ILE A 317 16.50 6.02 -4.23
C ILE A 317 16.53 4.78 -5.15
N PHE A 318 15.51 4.58 -6.00
CA PHE A 318 15.49 3.48 -6.95
C PHE A 318 16.58 3.61 -8.02
N SER A 319 16.97 4.83 -8.40
CA SER A 319 18.07 5.07 -9.34
C SER A 319 19.41 4.67 -8.72
N ALA A 320 19.63 5.00 -7.45
CA ALA A 320 20.82 4.57 -6.71
C ALA A 320 20.89 3.03 -6.57
N ILE A 321 19.75 2.38 -6.31
CA ILE A 321 19.66 0.91 -6.27
C ILE A 321 19.98 0.33 -7.64
N GLY A 322 19.45 0.91 -8.71
CA GLY A 322 19.72 0.48 -10.09
C GLY A 322 21.18 0.67 -10.48
N GLU A 323 21.85 1.74 -10.03
CA GLU A 323 23.28 1.97 -10.27
C GLU A 323 24.15 0.97 -9.53
N GLU A 324 23.96 0.80 -8.21
CA GLU A 324 24.84 0.00 -7.38
C GLU A 324 24.55 -1.51 -7.41
N MET A 325 23.31 -1.92 -7.63
CA MET A 325 22.88 -3.33 -7.69
C MET A 325 22.46 -3.77 -9.09
N GLY A 326 22.46 -2.87 -10.07
CA GLY A 326 22.10 -3.15 -11.46
C GLY A 326 20.64 -3.53 -11.67
N LEU A 327 20.35 -4.03 -12.88
CA LEU A 327 19.03 -4.51 -13.25
C LEU A 327 18.56 -5.65 -12.34
N LEU A 328 19.48 -6.51 -11.87
CA LEU A 328 19.12 -7.61 -10.95
C LEU A 328 18.62 -7.08 -9.60
N GLY A 329 19.28 -6.06 -9.02
CA GLY A 329 18.85 -5.46 -7.76
C GLY A 329 17.57 -4.66 -7.91
N GLY A 330 17.47 -3.80 -8.92
CA GLY A 330 16.24 -3.08 -9.22
C GLY A 330 15.07 -4.01 -9.52
N GLY A 331 15.31 -5.08 -10.28
CA GLY A 331 14.33 -6.14 -10.57
C GLY A 331 13.87 -6.89 -9.33
N ALA A 332 14.79 -7.20 -8.41
CA ALA A 332 14.45 -7.83 -7.14
C ALA A 332 13.51 -6.94 -6.28
N VAL A 333 13.78 -5.63 -6.22
CA VAL A 333 12.89 -4.68 -5.54
C VAL A 333 11.49 -4.66 -6.18
N LEU A 334 11.40 -4.64 -7.51
CA LEU A 334 10.12 -4.70 -8.22
C LEU A 334 9.37 -6.01 -7.93
N ILE A 335 10.07 -7.14 -7.91
CA ILE A 335 9.50 -8.45 -7.56
C ILE A 335 8.97 -8.43 -6.12
N LEU A 336 9.67 -7.82 -5.17
CA LEU A 336 9.20 -7.69 -3.78
C LEU A 336 7.91 -6.86 -3.69
N PHE A 337 7.80 -5.73 -4.40
CA PHE A 337 6.55 -4.96 -4.47
C PHE A 337 5.43 -5.74 -5.17
N MET A 338 5.74 -6.49 -6.22
CA MET A 338 4.77 -7.37 -6.88
C MET A 338 4.29 -8.49 -5.93
N LEU A 339 5.19 -9.11 -5.17
CA LEU A 339 4.83 -10.10 -4.14
C LEU A 339 3.97 -9.48 -3.04
N PHE A 340 4.29 -8.26 -2.59
CA PHE A 340 3.43 -7.52 -1.66
C PHE A 340 2.03 -7.32 -2.22
N ALA A 341 1.92 -6.88 -3.49
CA ALA A 341 0.64 -6.70 -4.18
C ALA A 341 -0.15 -8.02 -4.26
N VAL A 342 0.50 -9.10 -4.69
CA VAL A 342 -0.13 -10.43 -4.79
C VAL A 342 -0.62 -10.91 -3.42
N ARG A 343 0.18 -10.76 -2.35
CA ARG A 343 -0.22 -11.19 -1.00
C ARG A 343 -1.34 -10.33 -0.44
N GLY A 344 -1.29 -9.01 -0.64
CA GLY A 344 -2.37 -8.10 -0.24
C GLY A 344 -3.68 -8.36 -0.99
N LEU A 345 -3.64 -8.56 -2.30
CA LEU A 345 -4.82 -8.93 -3.09
C LEU A 345 -5.34 -10.32 -2.77
N THR A 346 -4.47 -11.28 -2.45
CA THR A 346 -4.87 -12.61 -1.95
C THR A 346 -5.59 -12.49 -0.61
N THR A 347 -5.10 -11.62 0.28
CA THR A 347 -5.79 -11.29 1.55
C THR A 347 -7.17 -10.69 1.28
N ALA A 348 -7.29 -9.76 0.33
CA ALA A 348 -8.56 -9.18 -0.09
C ALA A 348 -9.54 -10.23 -0.65
N ALA A 349 -9.04 -11.14 -1.51
CA ALA A 349 -9.85 -12.19 -2.11
C ALA A 349 -10.39 -13.22 -1.10
N ARG A 350 -9.68 -13.42 0.01
CA ARG A 350 -10.06 -14.33 1.11
C ARG A 350 -10.81 -13.62 2.24
N ALA A 351 -11.05 -12.31 2.13
CA ALA A 351 -11.65 -11.53 3.20
C ALA A 351 -13.04 -12.01 3.58
N LYS A 352 -13.39 -11.91 4.87
CA LYS A 352 -14.67 -12.36 5.46
C LYS A 352 -15.85 -11.50 5.01
N SER A 353 -15.62 -10.21 4.77
CA SER A 353 -16.65 -9.24 4.41
C SER A 353 -16.21 -8.39 3.22
N ASP A 354 -17.18 -7.80 2.50
CA ASP A 354 -16.91 -6.84 1.42
C ASP A 354 -16.09 -5.66 1.91
N LEU A 355 -16.31 -5.21 3.14
CA LEU A 355 -15.54 -4.14 3.77
C LEU A 355 -14.06 -4.51 3.91
N ALA A 356 -13.76 -5.69 4.45
CA ALA A 356 -12.40 -6.16 4.60
C ALA A 356 -11.73 -6.38 3.22
N ALA A 357 -12.48 -6.91 2.25
CA ALA A 357 -12.03 -7.09 0.87
C ALA A 357 -11.65 -5.77 0.21
N PHE A 358 -12.52 -4.75 0.28
CA PHE A 358 -12.27 -3.45 -0.33
C PHE A 358 -11.20 -2.66 0.42
N SER A 359 -11.16 -2.75 1.76
CA SER A 359 -10.10 -2.15 2.56
C SER A 359 -8.73 -2.73 2.18
N ALA A 360 -8.60 -4.05 2.16
CA ALA A 360 -7.35 -4.71 1.78
C ALA A 360 -6.95 -4.40 0.33
N THR A 361 -7.90 -4.36 -0.60
CA THR A 361 -7.65 -3.98 -2.00
C THR A 361 -7.13 -2.56 -2.12
N GLY A 362 -7.81 -1.59 -1.50
CA GLY A 362 -7.44 -0.18 -1.58
C GLY A 362 -6.10 0.12 -0.91
N LEU A 363 -5.84 -0.48 0.26
CA LEU A 363 -4.58 -0.32 0.99
C LEU A 363 -3.40 -0.96 0.23
N THR A 364 -3.61 -2.14 -0.35
CA THR A 364 -2.61 -2.79 -1.22
C THR A 364 -2.32 -1.95 -2.46
N ALA A 365 -3.38 -1.43 -3.09
CA ALA A 365 -3.26 -0.55 -4.25
C ALA A 365 -2.46 0.73 -3.90
N ALA A 366 -2.70 1.33 -2.73
CA ALA A 366 -1.99 2.54 -2.30
C ALA A 366 -0.47 2.34 -2.28
N ILE A 367 0.03 1.24 -1.71
CA ILE A 367 1.46 0.92 -1.68
C ILE A 367 1.98 0.56 -3.08
N SER A 368 1.28 -0.33 -3.79
CA SER A 368 1.75 -0.88 -5.05
C SER A 368 1.77 0.16 -6.18
N PHE A 369 0.73 1.00 -6.28
CA PHE A 369 0.71 2.08 -7.25
C PHE A 369 1.67 3.21 -6.90
N GLN A 370 1.87 3.52 -5.62
CA GLN A 370 2.90 4.49 -5.22
C GLN A 370 4.29 4.01 -5.64
N ALA A 371 4.62 2.73 -5.43
CA ALA A 371 5.87 2.15 -5.92
C ALA A 371 5.99 2.19 -7.44
N PHE A 372 4.91 1.87 -8.17
CA PHE A 372 4.88 1.98 -9.63
C PHE A 372 5.09 3.41 -10.12
N LEU A 373 4.45 4.39 -9.49
CA LEU A 373 4.56 5.80 -9.89
C LEU A 373 5.98 6.33 -9.71
N ILE A 374 6.67 6.00 -8.63
CA ILE A 374 8.05 6.46 -8.42
C ILE A 374 9.02 5.76 -9.37
N VAL A 375 8.94 4.44 -9.48
CA VAL A 375 9.83 3.69 -10.38
C VAL A 375 9.58 4.09 -11.84
N GLY A 376 8.32 4.20 -12.25
CA GLY A 376 7.95 4.67 -13.58
C GLY A 376 8.43 6.10 -13.87
N GLY A 377 8.41 6.99 -12.85
CA GLY A 377 8.92 8.35 -12.95
C GLY A 377 10.42 8.40 -13.17
N VAL A 378 11.22 7.71 -12.34
CA VAL A 378 12.69 7.73 -12.42
C VAL A 378 13.23 6.98 -13.63
N THR A 379 12.50 5.97 -14.14
CA THR A 379 12.82 5.26 -15.39
C THR A 379 12.29 5.96 -16.65
N ARG A 380 11.65 7.13 -16.50
CA ARG A 380 11.03 7.87 -17.62
C ARG A 380 9.90 7.10 -18.32
N LEU A 381 9.27 6.13 -17.69
CA LEU A 381 8.07 5.47 -18.24
C LEU A 381 6.86 6.42 -18.19
N ILE A 382 6.76 7.23 -17.15
CA ILE A 382 5.74 8.26 -16.93
C ILE A 382 6.41 9.56 -16.46
N PRO A 383 5.72 10.72 -16.50
CA PRO A 383 6.26 11.95 -15.92
C PRO A 383 6.59 11.78 -14.43
N LEU A 384 7.71 12.39 -13.97
CA LEU A 384 8.13 12.31 -12.57
C LEU A 384 7.05 12.85 -11.63
N THR A 385 6.72 12.07 -10.60
CA THR A 385 5.62 12.36 -9.68
C THR A 385 6.05 13.00 -8.37
N GLY A 386 7.29 12.76 -7.92
CA GLY A 386 7.81 13.32 -6.66
C GLY A 386 7.18 12.71 -5.41
N VAL A 387 6.74 11.45 -5.48
CA VAL A 387 6.31 10.65 -4.33
C VAL A 387 7.47 9.79 -3.83
N THR A 388 7.44 9.37 -2.57
CA THR A 388 8.46 8.50 -1.97
C THR A 388 8.21 7.04 -2.27
N LEU A 389 9.26 6.20 -2.37
CA LEU A 389 9.15 4.75 -2.51
C LEU A 389 8.80 4.14 -1.14
N PRO A 390 7.63 3.49 -0.98
CA PRO A 390 7.18 2.97 0.30
C PRO A 390 8.21 2.04 0.95
N PHE A 391 8.38 2.12 2.26
CA PHE A 391 9.33 1.36 3.09
C PHE A 391 10.81 1.66 2.83
N MET A 392 11.18 2.24 1.69
CA MET A 392 12.58 2.36 1.25
C MET A 392 13.12 3.79 1.31
N SER A 393 12.38 4.76 0.78
CA SER A 393 12.83 6.16 0.73
C SER A 393 12.95 6.79 2.11
N GLN A 394 13.85 7.76 2.23
CA GLN A 394 13.84 8.69 3.34
C GLN A 394 12.53 9.48 3.32
N GLY A 395 11.70 9.27 4.33
CA GLY A 395 10.38 9.91 4.40
C GLY A 395 9.59 9.43 5.62
N GLY A 396 9.72 10.15 6.74
CA GLY A 396 9.14 9.71 8.02
C GLY A 396 7.63 9.47 7.95
N SER A 397 6.88 10.39 7.36
CA SER A 397 5.42 10.28 7.26
C SER A 397 4.97 9.14 6.36
N SER A 398 5.68 8.92 5.26
CA SER A 398 5.39 7.82 4.33
C SER A 398 5.64 6.46 4.98
N LEU A 399 6.74 6.34 5.75
CA LEU A 399 7.04 5.11 6.50
C LEU A 399 5.98 4.83 7.57
N LEU A 400 5.61 5.83 8.38
CA LEU A 400 4.56 5.71 9.39
C LEU A 400 3.21 5.28 8.77
N ALA A 401 2.77 5.94 7.71
CA ALA A 401 1.53 5.61 7.02
C ALA A 401 1.57 4.21 6.39
N SER A 402 2.71 3.81 5.81
CA SER A 402 2.89 2.48 5.23
C SER A 402 2.79 1.37 6.27
N PHE A 403 3.31 1.58 7.48
CA PHE A 403 3.17 0.60 8.57
C PHE A 403 1.75 0.54 9.15
N ILE A 404 0.98 1.64 9.13
CA ILE A 404 -0.47 1.59 9.43
C ILE A 404 -1.18 0.73 8.38
N ILE A 405 -0.86 0.91 7.10
CA ILE A 405 -1.41 0.09 6.00
C ILE A 405 -1.10 -1.40 6.24
N VAL A 406 0.14 -1.73 6.58
CA VAL A 406 0.54 -3.12 6.91
C VAL A 406 -0.28 -3.67 8.08
N ALA A 407 -0.47 -2.90 9.14
CA ALA A 407 -1.31 -3.32 10.29
C ALA A 407 -2.74 -3.67 9.86
N LEU A 408 -3.37 -2.81 9.05
CA LEU A 408 -4.73 -3.02 8.56
C LEU A 408 -4.83 -4.22 7.60
N LEU A 409 -3.81 -4.45 6.75
CA LEU A 409 -3.73 -5.63 5.90
C LEU A 409 -3.57 -6.92 6.72
N LEU A 410 -2.73 -6.90 7.76
CA LEU A 410 -2.58 -8.03 8.66
C LEU A 410 -3.88 -8.33 9.40
N ARG A 411 -4.62 -7.29 9.83
CA ARG A 411 -5.94 -7.45 10.45
C ARG A 411 -6.95 -8.05 9.48
N ALA A 412 -7.02 -7.59 8.24
CA ALA A 412 -7.90 -8.16 7.22
C ALA A 412 -7.59 -9.65 6.96
N GLY A 413 -6.31 -10.03 6.95
CA GLY A 413 -5.88 -11.42 6.80
C GLY A 413 -6.23 -12.30 8.01
N ASP A 414 -6.18 -11.75 9.22
CA ASP A 414 -6.57 -12.44 10.44
C ASP A 414 -8.07 -12.76 10.46
N GLU A 415 -8.92 -11.79 10.09
CA GLU A 415 -10.37 -11.99 9.97
C GLU A 415 -10.73 -13.03 8.90
N ALA A 416 -9.99 -13.07 7.78
CA ALA A 416 -10.21 -14.05 6.72
C ALA A 416 -10.03 -15.49 7.19
N THR A 417 -9.05 -15.72 8.08
CA THR A 417 -8.77 -17.07 8.63
C THR A 417 -9.90 -17.58 9.53
N GLY A 418 -10.57 -16.72 10.28
CA GLY A 418 -11.76 -17.08 11.06
C GLY A 418 -12.87 -17.64 10.19
N ARG A 419 -13.09 -17.07 8.98
CA ARG A 419 -14.07 -17.60 8.03
C ARG A 419 -13.71 -18.99 7.49
N GLU A 420 -12.42 -19.25 7.17
CA GLU A 420 -11.99 -20.57 6.72
C GLU A 420 -12.24 -21.64 7.81
N ALA A 421 -12.00 -21.29 9.09
CA ALA A 421 -12.25 -22.20 10.21
C ALA A 421 -13.76 -22.48 10.40
N GLU A 422 -14.62 -21.45 10.25
CA GLU A 422 -16.07 -21.59 10.30
C GLU A 422 -16.61 -22.46 9.14
N LEU A 423 -16.08 -22.29 7.93
CA LEU A 423 -16.51 -23.06 6.77
C LEU A 423 -16.06 -24.54 6.86
N THR A 424 -14.87 -24.81 7.39
CA THR A 424 -14.42 -26.19 7.64
C THR A 424 -15.18 -26.83 8.81
N GLY A 425 -15.55 -26.07 9.83
CA GLY A 425 -16.39 -26.53 10.94
C GLY A 425 -17.82 -26.90 10.49
N THR A 426 -18.43 -26.09 9.61
CA THR A 426 -19.75 -26.38 9.03
C THR A 426 -19.74 -27.60 8.10
N GLY A 427 -18.62 -27.85 7.40
CA GLY A 427 -18.46 -29.09 6.60
C GLY A 427 -18.47 -30.35 7.47
N THR A 428 -17.91 -30.29 8.67
CA THR A 428 -17.94 -31.41 9.63
C THR A 428 -19.33 -31.59 10.26
N MET A 429 -20.08 -30.51 10.48
CA MET A 429 -21.46 -30.59 10.95
C MET A 429 -22.44 -31.12 9.86
N ALA A 430 -22.21 -30.81 8.59
CA ALA A 430 -23.02 -31.37 7.49
C ALA A 430 -22.80 -32.90 7.34
N ALA A 431 -21.59 -33.38 7.62
CA ALA A 431 -21.32 -34.82 7.63
C ALA A 431 -21.96 -35.58 8.81
N ILE A 432 -22.19 -34.89 9.95
CA ILE A 432 -22.91 -35.47 11.10
C ILE A 432 -24.43 -35.51 10.84
N THR A 433 -24.97 -34.58 10.06
CA THR A 433 -26.42 -34.52 9.77
C THR A 433 -26.90 -35.59 8.80
N ASP A 434 -26.07 -36.11 7.91
CA ASP A 434 -26.48 -37.21 7.01
C ASP A 434 -26.74 -38.52 7.77
N ASP A 435 -25.97 -38.83 8.83
CA ASP A 435 -26.25 -39.97 9.71
C ASP A 435 -27.48 -39.74 10.62
N GLN A 436 -27.74 -38.51 11.04
CA GLN A 436 -28.93 -38.16 11.82
C GLN A 436 -30.19 -38.08 10.96
N VAL A 437 -30.09 -37.66 9.70
CA VAL A 437 -31.23 -37.69 8.76
C VAL A 437 -31.58 -39.15 8.37
N ALA A 438 -30.58 -40.03 8.24
CA ALA A 438 -30.83 -41.45 8.03
C ALA A 438 -31.53 -42.12 9.23
N SER A 439 -31.18 -41.71 10.47
CA SER A 439 -31.83 -42.23 11.68
C SER A 439 -33.24 -41.66 11.94
N ALA A 440 -33.52 -40.43 11.48
CA ALA A 440 -34.84 -39.78 11.60
C ALA A 440 -35.82 -40.23 10.50
N ALA A 441 -35.35 -40.86 9.44
CA ALA A 441 -36.16 -41.38 8.35
C ALA A 441 -36.64 -42.83 8.56
N ALA A 442 -36.35 -43.45 9.72
CA ALA A 442 -36.91 -44.76 10.05
C ALA A 442 -38.43 -44.62 10.32
N PRO A 443 -39.29 -45.32 9.61
CA PRO A 443 -40.76 -45.17 9.75
C PRO A 443 -41.20 -45.66 11.14
N THR A 444 -41.67 -44.75 11.98
CA THR A 444 -42.44 -45.07 13.18
C THR A 444 -43.72 -45.76 12.73
N GLY A 445 -43.75 -47.08 12.86
CA GLY A 445 -44.89 -47.91 12.57
C GLY A 445 -46.06 -47.51 13.46
N THR A 446 -46.97 -46.74 12.96
CA THR A 446 -48.29 -46.53 13.53
C THR A 446 -49.12 -47.78 13.34
N ARG A 447 -49.28 -48.57 14.41
CA ARG A 447 -50.31 -49.64 14.48
C ARG A 447 -51.66 -48.94 14.47
N PHE A 448 -52.42 -49.06 13.35
CA PHE A 448 -53.85 -48.86 13.31
C PHE A 448 -54.50 -50.04 13.99
N ALA A 449 -55.09 -49.81 15.16
CA ALA A 449 -56.01 -50.73 15.79
C ALA A 449 -57.41 -50.56 15.08
N THR A 450 -57.78 -51.57 14.31
CA THR A 450 -59.15 -51.72 13.81
C THR A 450 -60.03 -52.24 14.96
N SER A 451 -60.90 -51.38 15.52
CA SER A 451 -62.06 -51.81 16.33
C SER A 451 -63.27 -51.79 15.44
N SER A 452 -63.66 -52.96 14.99
CA SER A 452 -64.99 -53.27 14.49
C SER A 452 -65.94 -53.36 15.69
N SER A 453 -66.97 -52.54 15.75
CA SER A 453 -68.21 -52.88 16.48
C SER A 453 -69.42 -52.44 15.67
N TYR A 454 -70.07 -53.45 15.11
CA TYR A 454 -71.43 -53.42 14.66
C TYR A 454 -72.37 -53.31 15.87
N GLY A 455 -73.50 -52.59 15.72
CA GLY A 455 -74.60 -52.74 16.63
C GLY A 455 -75.66 -51.61 16.57
N ARG A 456 -76.68 -51.82 15.68
CA ARG A 456 -78.07 -51.32 15.70
C ARG A 456 -78.34 -49.80 15.65
#